data_06c8db78ae857e255f3d61ce690bdcbf
#
_entry.id   06c8db78ae857e255f3d61ce690bdcbf
#
_cell.length_a   1.000
_cell.length_b   1.000
_cell.length_c   1.000
_cell.angle_alpha   90.00
_cell.angle_beta   90.00
_cell.angle_gamma   90.00
#
_symmetry.space_group_name_H-M   'P 1'
#
loop_
_entity.id
_entity.type
_entity.pdbx_description
1 polymer ?
#
loop_
_entity_poly.entity_id
_entity_poly.type
_entity_poly.pdbx_seq_one_letter_code
_entity_poly.pdbx_strand_id
1 'polypeptide(L)'
;MEQQVEDNPNQPIVIYGHSKGGEATMQLAKALGKEGLSVDAAFTIDSFGYGDGKKPDNVGKLTNFQQKNSLFLKGETIKGAKNIVVTNKQSLHTTIDSNKKVQDRIVKNAVKVHQNYKDTKVVQKTTSFVQKVRNYFSSRSKK
;
A
#
# COMPACT_ATOMS: atom_id res chain seq x y z
N MET A 1 7.94 -1.34 -14.26
CA MET A 1 7.59 -1.82 -12.89
C MET A 1 8.15 -3.22 -12.64
N GLU A 2 8.05 -4.16 -13.57
CA GLU A 2 8.63 -5.51 -13.44
C GLU A 2 10.13 -5.50 -13.16
N GLN A 3 10.91 -4.77 -13.94
CA GLN A 3 12.36 -4.66 -13.78
C GLN A 3 12.80 -4.14 -12.40
N GLN A 4 12.06 -3.21 -11.79
CA GLN A 4 12.36 -2.71 -10.43
C GLN A 4 12.08 -3.74 -9.33
N VAL A 5 11.13 -4.64 -9.55
CA VAL A 5 10.81 -5.72 -8.61
C VAL A 5 11.85 -6.83 -8.69
N GLU A 6 12.36 -7.14 -9.88
CA GLU A 6 13.46 -8.11 -10.07
C GLU A 6 14.75 -7.64 -9.38
N ASP A 7 15.11 -6.35 -9.53
CA ASP A 7 16.31 -5.78 -8.91
C ASP A 7 16.21 -5.67 -7.38
N ASN A 8 15.00 -5.61 -6.83
CA ASN A 8 14.78 -5.44 -5.40
C ASN A 8 13.45 -6.05 -4.92
N PRO A 9 13.36 -7.39 -4.89
CA PRO A 9 12.11 -8.13 -4.67
C PRO A 9 11.44 -7.85 -3.32
N ASN A 10 12.16 -7.26 -2.38
CA ASN A 10 11.64 -6.92 -1.05
C ASN A 10 11.28 -5.43 -0.89
N GLN A 11 11.32 -4.63 -1.97
CA GLN A 11 10.91 -3.22 -1.82
C GLN A 11 9.40 -3.11 -1.64
N PRO A 12 8.93 -2.15 -0.81
CA PRO A 12 7.50 -2.00 -0.56
C PRO A 12 6.77 -1.47 -1.79
N ILE A 13 5.60 -2.03 -2.03
CA ILE A 13 4.71 -1.62 -3.12
C ILE A 13 3.57 -0.79 -2.54
N VAL A 14 3.47 0.46 -2.99
CA VAL A 14 2.37 1.37 -2.66
C VAL A 14 1.69 1.81 -3.96
N ILE A 15 0.38 1.63 -4.04
CA ILE A 15 -0.41 1.97 -5.23
C ILE A 15 -1.60 2.86 -4.86
N TYR A 16 -1.99 3.76 -5.75
CA TYR A 16 -3.17 4.60 -5.52
C TYR A 16 -3.85 4.97 -6.84
N GLY A 17 -5.14 5.29 -6.75
CA GLY A 17 -5.89 5.76 -7.89
C GLY A 17 -7.18 6.49 -7.52
N HIS A 18 -7.58 7.42 -8.37
CA HIS A 18 -8.80 8.21 -8.26
C HIS A 18 -9.82 7.78 -9.33
N SER A 19 -11.07 7.76 -8.97
CA SER A 19 -12.17 7.43 -9.89
C SER A 19 -11.94 6.08 -10.59
N LYS A 20 -11.92 6.02 -11.91
CA LYS A 20 -11.54 4.83 -12.71
C LYS A 20 -10.13 4.31 -12.38
N GLY A 21 -9.21 5.20 -11.98
CA GLY A 21 -7.88 4.81 -11.51
C GLY A 21 -7.91 3.98 -10.22
N GLY A 22 -8.92 4.14 -9.37
CA GLY A 22 -9.09 3.29 -8.19
C GLY A 22 -9.54 1.88 -8.53
N GLU A 23 -10.41 1.69 -9.53
CA GLU A 23 -10.70 0.38 -10.10
C GLU A 23 -9.43 -0.27 -10.66
N ALA A 24 -8.66 0.47 -11.47
CA ALA A 24 -7.39 0.00 -12.01
C ALA A 24 -6.38 -0.35 -10.90
N THR A 25 -6.35 0.39 -9.79
CA THR A 25 -5.55 0.07 -8.60
C THR A 25 -5.91 -1.30 -8.03
N MET A 26 -7.20 -1.61 -7.92
CA MET A 26 -7.66 -2.91 -7.42
C MET A 26 -7.34 -4.04 -8.39
N GLN A 27 -7.47 -3.82 -9.69
CA GLN A 27 -7.11 -4.79 -10.73
C GLN A 27 -5.61 -5.06 -10.72
N LEU A 28 -4.76 -4.02 -10.61
CA LEU A 28 -3.33 -4.15 -10.50
C LEU A 28 -2.94 -4.93 -9.24
N ALA A 29 -3.55 -4.62 -8.09
CA ALA A 29 -3.31 -5.38 -6.86
C ALA A 29 -3.61 -6.88 -7.04
N LYS A 30 -4.75 -7.21 -7.64
CA LYS A 30 -5.11 -8.62 -7.92
C LYS A 30 -4.12 -9.28 -8.90
N ALA A 31 -3.66 -8.57 -9.91
CA ALA A 31 -2.66 -9.07 -10.86
C ALA A 31 -1.32 -9.35 -10.16
N LEU A 32 -0.83 -8.42 -9.35
CA LEU A 32 0.38 -8.62 -8.53
C LEU A 32 0.25 -9.83 -7.60
N GLY A 33 -0.94 -10.05 -7.02
CA GLY A 33 -1.20 -11.21 -6.17
C GLY A 33 -1.11 -12.54 -6.91
N LYS A 34 -1.50 -12.60 -8.19
CA LYS A 34 -1.35 -13.79 -9.03
C LYS A 34 0.12 -14.13 -9.27
N GLU A 35 1.00 -13.13 -9.31
CA GLU A 35 2.45 -13.27 -9.40
C GLU A 35 3.13 -13.48 -8.03
N GLY A 36 2.35 -13.70 -6.96
CA GLY A 36 2.88 -13.91 -5.61
C GLY A 36 3.39 -12.63 -4.92
N LEU A 37 3.13 -11.46 -5.48
CA LEU A 37 3.58 -10.18 -4.94
C LEU A 37 2.54 -9.58 -3.99
N SER A 38 3.03 -9.04 -2.86
CA SER A 38 2.20 -8.33 -1.89
C SER A 38 2.24 -6.82 -2.12
N VAL A 39 1.12 -6.16 -1.91
CA VAL A 39 0.98 -4.70 -1.91
C VAL A 39 0.91 -4.23 -0.46
N ASP A 40 1.87 -3.45 0.01
CA ASP A 40 1.95 -3.00 1.40
C ASP A 40 0.84 -2.01 1.75
N ALA A 41 0.57 -1.07 0.85
CA ALA A 41 -0.53 -0.13 0.99
C ALA A 41 -1.17 0.21 -0.36
N ALA A 42 -2.50 0.28 -0.37
CA ALA A 42 -3.26 0.76 -1.50
C ALA A 42 -4.22 1.88 -1.06
N PHE A 43 -4.45 2.84 -1.95
CA PHE A 43 -5.39 3.94 -1.72
C PHE A 43 -6.31 4.09 -2.91
N THR A 44 -7.61 4.13 -2.65
CA THR A 44 -8.62 4.45 -3.64
C THR A 44 -9.32 5.75 -3.25
N ILE A 45 -9.54 6.62 -4.22
CA ILE A 45 -10.11 7.94 -3.99
C ILE A 45 -11.36 8.07 -4.83
N ASP A 46 -12.50 8.08 -4.16
CA ASP A 46 -13.85 8.24 -4.73
C ASP A 46 -14.11 7.38 -5.97
N SER A 47 -13.69 6.14 -5.86
CA SER A 47 -13.70 5.17 -6.97
C SER A 47 -14.90 4.24 -6.87
N PHE A 48 -15.23 3.62 -7.98
CA PHE A 48 -16.35 2.70 -8.14
C PHE A 48 -15.98 1.57 -9.12
N GLY A 49 -16.82 0.55 -9.22
CA GLY A 49 -16.58 -0.55 -10.16
C GLY A 49 -15.58 -1.59 -9.67
N TYR A 50 -15.52 -1.83 -8.36
CA TYR A 50 -14.56 -2.74 -7.74
C TYR A 50 -14.84 -4.25 -7.93
N GLY A 51 -15.82 -4.61 -8.74
CA GLY A 51 -16.23 -5.99 -8.94
C GLY A 51 -16.87 -6.58 -7.70
N ASP A 52 -16.16 -7.42 -6.94
CA ASP A 52 -16.65 -8.06 -5.72
C ASP A 52 -16.73 -7.14 -4.49
N GLY A 53 -16.28 -5.89 -4.63
CA GLY A 53 -16.30 -4.88 -3.55
C GLY A 53 -15.44 -5.23 -2.34
N LYS A 54 -14.44 -6.11 -2.49
CA LYS A 54 -13.57 -6.58 -1.39
C LYS A 54 -12.12 -6.18 -1.61
N LYS A 55 -11.43 -5.96 -0.48
CA LYS A 55 -9.97 -5.78 -0.47
C LYS A 55 -9.31 -7.08 -0.96
N PRO A 56 -8.38 -7.02 -1.94
CA PRO A 56 -7.59 -8.19 -2.32
C PRO A 56 -6.74 -8.71 -1.16
N ASP A 57 -6.60 -10.03 -1.05
CA ASP A 57 -5.93 -10.67 0.08
C ASP A 57 -4.43 -10.33 0.17
N ASN A 58 -3.79 -10.11 -0.98
CA ASN A 58 -2.39 -9.70 -1.06
C ASN A 58 -2.14 -8.21 -0.75
N VAL A 59 -3.18 -7.43 -0.42
CA VAL A 59 -3.05 -6.02 0.00
C VAL A 59 -3.01 -5.95 1.52
N GLY A 60 -1.91 -5.49 2.08
CA GLY A 60 -1.74 -5.33 3.53
C GLY A 60 -2.72 -4.30 4.11
N LYS A 61 -2.68 -3.07 3.60
CA LYS A 61 -3.57 -1.98 4.03
C LYS A 61 -4.25 -1.33 2.83
N LEU A 62 -5.58 -1.27 2.85
CA LEU A 62 -6.36 -0.51 1.88
C LEU A 62 -7.10 0.63 2.59
N THR A 63 -6.87 1.86 2.13
CA THR A 63 -7.64 3.03 2.57
C THR A 63 -8.44 3.56 1.39
N ASN A 64 -9.74 3.63 1.58
CA ASN A 64 -10.68 4.10 0.58
C ASN A 64 -11.27 5.44 1.03
N PHE A 65 -11.01 6.50 0.29
CA PHE A 65 -11.57 7.83 0.51
C PHE A 65 -12.81 8.01 -0.33
N GLN A 66 -13.88 8.49 0.27
CA GLN A 66 -15.18 8.70 -0.36
C GLN A 66 -15.68 10.10 -0.07
N GLN A 67 -16.38 10.72 -1.02
CA GLN A 67 -17.21 11.90 -0.77
C GLN A 67 -18.68 11.51 -0.82
N LYS A 68 -19.53 12.31 -0.19
CA LYS A 68 -20.98 12.12 -0.20
C LYS A 68 -21.75 13.31 -0.77
N ASN A 69 -21.04 14.28 -1.32
CA ASN A 69 -21.61 15.55 -1.76
C ASN A 69 -22.14 15.52 -3.21
N SER A 70 -21.78 14.49 -3.99
CA SER A 70 -22.29 14.31 -5.34
C SER A 70 -23.54 13.43 -5.37
N LEU A 71 -24.51 13.82 -6.17
CA LEU A 71 -25.74 13.03 -6.38
C LEU A 71 -25.50 11.83 -7.32
N PHE A 72 -24.57 11.93 -8.25
CA PHE A 72 -24.41 10.97 -9.35
C PHE A 72 -23.10 10.16 -9.28
N LEU A 73 -22.02 10.72 -8.75
CA LEU A 73 -20.72 10.10 -8.69
C LEU A 73 -20.29 9.98 -7.21
N LYS A 74 -20.49 8.82 -6.65
CA LYS A 74 -20.11 8.51 -5.27
C LYS A 74 -19.17 7.30 -5.27
N GLY A 75 -18.08 7.41 -4.53
CA GLY A 75 -17.22 6.28 -4.29
C GLY A 75 -17.94 5.16 -3.52
N GLU A 76 -17.66 3.93 -3.88
CA GLU A 76 -18.23 2.74 -3.26
C GLU A 76 -17.43 2.34 -2.01
N THR A 77 -18.12 1.73 -1.05
CA THR A 77 -17.49 1.13 0.12
C THR A 77 -16.80 -0.18 -0.24
N ILE A 78 -15.60 -0.40 0.26
CA ILE A 78 -14.83 -1.62 0.04
C ILE A 78 -14.78 -2.43 1.34
N LYS A 79 -15.26 -3.66 1.31
CA LYS A 79 -15.20 -4.59 2.44
C LYS A 79 -13.74 -4.94 2.76
N GLY A 80 -13.35 -4.85 4.03
CA GLY A 80 -11.97 -5.09 4.48
C GLY A 80 -11.02 -3.89 4.29
N ALA A 81 -11.50 -2.77 3.74
CA ALA A 81 -10.75 -1.52 3.67
C ALA A 81 -11.09 -0.58 4.83
N LYS A 82 -10.20 0.37 5.11
CA LYS A 82 -10.51 1.53 5.92
C LYS A 82 -11.23 2.57 5.08
N ASN A 83 -12.56 2.59 5.15
CA ASN A 83 -13.40 3.55 4.44
C ASN A 83 -13.45 4.88 5.20
N ILE A 84 -13.10 5.98 4.55
CA ILE A 84 -13.04 7.33 5.12
C ILE A 84 -13.90 8.26 4.29
N VAL A 85 -14.92 8.82 4.92
CA VAL A 85 -15.74 9.85 4.29
C VAL A 85 -15.07 11.22 4.47
N VAL A 86 -14.81 11.88 3.36
CA VAL A 86 -14.28 13.25 3.33
C VAL A 86 -15.47 14.22 3.37
N THR A 87 -15.67 14.87 4.53
CA THR A 87 -16.87 15.67 4.83
C THR A 87 -16.78 17.14 4.41
N ASN A 88 -15.67 17.58 3.81
CA ASN A 88 -15.55 18.95 3.33
C ASN A 88 -16.58 19.22 2.23
N LYS A 89 -17.38 20.25 2.37
CA LYS A 89 -18.41 20.67 1.37
C LYS A 89 -17.84 20.93 -0.03
N GLN A 90 -16.55 21.24 -0.14
CA GLN A 90 -15.85 21.47 -1.42
C GLN A 90 -15.26 20.18 -2.02
N SER A 91 -15.29 19.06 -1.31
CA SER A 91 -14.80 17.78 -1.84
C SER A 91 -15.87 17.14 -2.71
N LEU A 92 -15.80 17.42 -3.99
CA LEU A 92 -16.59 16.77 -5.05
C LEU A 92 -15.74 15.65 -5.66
N HIS A 93 -16.36 14.82 -6.49
CA HIS A 93 -15.68 13.75 -7.21
C HIS A 93 -14.43 14.22 -7.97
N THR A 94 -14.50 15.39 -8.60
CA THR A 94 -13.41 15.99 -9.39
C THR A 94 -12.34 16.72 -8.59
N THR A 95 -12.52 16.92 -7.29
CA THR A 95 -11.61 17.72 -6.44
C THR A 95 -11.15 17.00 -5.19
N ILE A 96 -11.68 15.82 -4.89
CA ILE A 96 -11.34 15.07 -3.69
C ILE A 96 -9.87 14.59 -3.67
N ASP A 97 -9.31 14.27 -4.82
CA ASP A 97 -7.90 13.90 -5.00
C ASP A 97 -6.94 15.06 -4.71
N SER A 98 -7.39 16.30 -4.97
CA SER A 98 -6.66 17.54 -4.64
C SER A 98 -6.86 17.97 -3.18
N ASN A 99 -7.68 17.28 -2.41
CA ASN A 99 -7.90 17.59 -1.01
C ASN A 99 -6.64 17.34 -0.17
N LYS A 100 -6.10 18.40 0.44
CA LYS A 100 -4.85 18.34 1.21
C LYS A 100 -4.86 17.25 2.29
N LYS A 101 -5.98 17.05 3.00
CA LYS A 101 -6.07 16.02 4.05
C LYS A 101 -5.99 14.60 3.47
N VAL A 102 -6.51 14.39 2.25
CA VAL A 102 -6.39 13.12 1.53
C VAL A 102 -4.94 12.90 1.12
N GLN A 103 -4.32 13.87 0.46
CA GLN A 103 -2.93 13.82 0.01
C GLN A 103 -1.96 13.61 1.18
N ASP A 104 -2.05 14.41 2.24
CA ASP A 104 -1.20 14.30 3.43
C ASP A 104 -1.31 12.89 4.06
N ARG A 105 -2.49 12.31 4.05
CA ARG A 105 -2.71 10.97 4.61
C ARG A 105 -2.08 9.88 3.74
N ILE A 106 -2.18 9.99 2.42
CA ILE A 106 -1.52 9.08 1.48
C ILE A 106 -0.02 9.15 1.66
N VAL A 107 0.56 10.35 1.59
CA VAL A 107 2.01 10.59 1.74
C VAL A 107 2.50 10.06 3.08
N LYS A 108 1.84 10.40 4.19
CA LYS A 108 2.23 9.93 5.53
C LYS A 108 2.25 8.41 5.63
N ASN A 109 1.28 7.73 5.04
CA ASN A 109 1.25 6.26 5.06
C ASN A 109 2.32 5.65 4.15
N ALA A 110 2.55 6.20 2.96
CA ALA A 110 3.61 5.76 2.06
C ALA A 110 5.00 5.90 2.70
N VAL A 111 5.27 7.05 3.33
CA VAL A 111 6.52 7.28 4.08
C VAL A 111 6.68 6.26 5.21
N LYS A 112 5.62 5.98 5.96
CA LYS A 112 5.65 4.98 7.04
C LYS A 112 5.97 3.58 6.52
N VAL A 113 5.38 3.16 5.40
CA VAL A 113 5.68 1.88 4.74
C VAL A 113 7.17 1.82 4.36
N HIS A 114 7.71 2.88 3.77
CA HIS A 114 9.10 2.96 3.39
C HIS A 114 10.06 2.94 4.59
N GLN A 115 9.73 3.64 5.68
CA GLN A 115 10.53 3.61 6.93
C GLN A 115 10.57 2.21 7.52
N ASN A 116 9.42 1.55 7.66
CA ASN A 116 9.36 0.18 8.16
C ASN A 116 10.23 -0.78 7.33
N TYR A 117 10.26 -0.62 6.01
CA TYR A 117 11.12 -1.40 5.12
C TYR A 117 12.60 -1.16 5.37
N LYS A 118 13.03 0.10 5.55
CA LYS A 118 14.42 0.43 5.90
C LYS A 118 14.83 -0.18 7.24
N ASP A 119 13.99 -0.06 8.24
CA ASP A 119 14.25 -0.60 9.58
C ASP A 119 14.37 -2.13 9.54
N THR A 120 13.50 -2.81 8.81
CA THR A 120 13.56 -4.25 8.61
C THR A 120 14.86 -4.68 7.92
N LYS A 121 15.31 -3.96 6.89
CA LYS A 121 16.60 -4.25 6.22
C LYS A 121 17.80 -4.05 7.13
N VAL A 122 17.80 -3.01 7.96
CA VAL A 122 18.86 -2.77 8.94
C VAL A 122 18.92 -3.93 9.95
N VAL A 123 17.76 -4.32 10.51
CA VAL A 123 17.68 -5.45 11.46
C VAL A 123 18.16 -6.75 10.81
N GLN A 124 17.74 -7.07 9.58
CA GLN A 124 18.20 -8.28 8.88
C GLN A 124 19.72 -8.29 8.65
N LYS A 125 20.30 -7.17 8.21
CA LYS A 125 21.75 -7.04 8.02
C LYS A 125 22.50 -7.22 9.34
N THR A 126 22.02 -6.62 10.43
CA THR A 126 22.62 -6.73 11.76
C THR A 126 22.56 -8.17 12.29
N THR A 127 21.40 -8.83 12.16
CA THR A 127 21.21 -10.22 12.57
C THR A 127 22.13 -11.16 11.78
N SER A 128 22.23 -10.99 10.46
CA SER A 128 23.14 -11.77 9.62
C SER A 128 24.61 -11.56 10.01
N PHE A 129 25.04 -10.34 10.32
CA PHE A 129 26.38 -10.04 10.78
C PHE A 129 26.67 -10.70 12.13
N VAL A 130 25.78 -10.54 13.11
CA VAL A 130 25.91 -11.17 14.44
C VAL A 130 26.02 -12.70 14.32
N GLN A 131 25.22 -13.32 13.45
CA GLN A 131 25.27 -14.77 13.21
C GLN A 131 26.61 -15.21 12.61
N LYS A 132 27.16 -14.45 11.64
CA LYS A 132 28.49 -14.70 11.07
C LYS A 132 29.60 -14.63 12.14
N VAL A 133 29.56 -13.62 12.99
CA VAL A 133 30.52 -13.46 14.09
C VAL A 133 30.41 -14.64 15.08
N ARG A 134 29.21 -15.01 15.49
CA ARG A 134 28.97 -16.13 16.39
C ARG A 134 29.51 -17.46 15.83
N ASN A 135 29.24 -17.73 14.53
CA ASN A 135 29.73 -18.92 13.86
C ASN A 135 31.28 -18.96 13.79
N TYR A 136 31.91 -17.81 13.53
CA TYR A 136 33.37 -17.68 13.52
C TYR A 136 33.99 -18.06 14.85
N PHE A 137 33.49 -17.59 15.98
CA PHE A 137 33.99 -17.93 17.29
C PHE A 137 33.71 -19.38 17.69
N SER A 138 32.52 -19.91 17.35
CA SER A 138 32.18 -21.32 17.66
C SER A 138 33.05 -22.33 16.91
N SER A 139 33.54 -21.97 15.71
CA SER A 139 34.47 -22.85 14.97
C SER A 139 35.87 -22.89 15.53
N ARG A 140 36.29 -21.89 16.33
CA ARG A 140 37.63 -21.83 16.98
C ARG A 140 37.69 -22.47 18.35
N SER A 141 36.55 -22.62 19.02
CA SER A 141 36.52 -23.27 20.35
C SER A 141 36.52 -24.81 20.31
N LYS A 142 36.50 -25.40 19.10
CA LYS A 142 36.56 -26.87 18.90
C LYS A 142 37.94 -27.39 18.46
N LYS A 143 38.96 -26.54 18.49
CA LYS A 143 40.37 -26.92 18.35
C LYS A 143 41.11 -26.72 19.66
#